data_e3c626078171e8b70fb4458bd9dba1d2
#
_entry.id   e3c626078171e8b70fb4458bd9dba1d2
#
_cell.length_a   1.000
_cell.length_b   1.000
_cell.length_c   1.000
_cell.angle_alpha   90.00
_cell.angle_beta   90.00
_cell.angle_gamma   90.00
#
_symmetry.space_group_name_H-M   'P 1'
#
loop_
_entity.id
_entity.type
_entity.pdbx_description
1 polymer ?
#
loop_
_entity_poly.entity_id
_entity_poly.type
_entity_poly.pdbx_seq_one_letter_code
_entity_poly.pdbx_strand_id
1 'polypeptide(L)'
;LFAKSKNAEPSIKTSALLDTTSAFIDSNTNLNITNLNILAQNANDLNINVTGASIAGAAVGVASGVSNVYTTTNAFVKNNVSVNTTEQIDIKASSIDNQNILVNSATGGVVAGAGGVASINSNKKTNANILASTILNATNDLNIQAVSVGNVTSKVDGLGASGLTVGVMDAETLIQKKKKIYLGDAVSLNSSEGNVLLQTDSQEFAQSKANALAGSLIGG
;
A
#
# COMPACT_ATOMS: atom_id res chain seq x y z
N LEU A 1 -18.80 48.74 5.60
CA LEU A 1 -19.32 47.38 5.40
C LEU A 1 -18.26 46.42 5.93
N PHE A 2 -18.45 45.87 7.13
CA PHE A 2 -17.53 44.86 7.66
C PHE A 2 -17.94 43.50 7.09
N ALA A 3 -17.12 42.96 6.18
CA ALA A 3 -17.28 41.57 5.72
C ALA A 3 -16.90 40.65 6.88
N LYS A 4 -17.87 39.86 7.35
CA LYS A 4 -17.64 38.85 8.37
C LYS A 4 -16.79 37.75 7.74
N SER A 5 -15.54 37.64 8.17
CA SER A 5 -14.65 36.54 7.74
C SER A 5 -15.24 35.19 8.21
N LYS A 6 -15.60 34.32 7.28
CA LYS A 6 -15.91 32.95 7.58
C LYS A 6 -14.60 32.16 7.44
N ASN A 7 -13.95 31.90 8.55
CA ASN A 7 -12.80 31.01 8.55
C ASN A 7 -13.27 29.62 8.07
N ALA A 8 -12.67 29.13 7.01
CA ALA A 8 -12.88 27.75 6.62
C ALA A 8 -12.16 26.86 7.63
N GLU A 9 -12.86 25.85 8.14
CA GLU A 9 -12.23 24.86 8.97
C GLU A 9 -11.25 24.01 8.12
N PRO A 10 -10.10 23.60 8.68
CA PRO A 10 -9.15 22.75 7.95
C PRO A 10 -9.82 21.43 7.60
N SER A 11 -9.71 21.02 6.36
CA SER A 11 -10.21 19.72 5.90
C SER A 11 -9.11 18.68 6.08
N ILE A 12 -9.29 17.75 7.03
CA ILE A 12 -8.33 16.70 7.36
C ILE A 12 -9.01 15.35 7.21
N LYS A 13 -8.39 14.46 6.43
CA LYS A 13 -8.77 13.04 6.35
C LYS A 13 -7.57 12.16 6.65
N THR A 14 -7.75 11.25 7.60
CA THR A 14 -6.73 10.26 7.97
C THR A 14 -7.33 8.87 7.84
N SER A 15 -6.58 7.95 7.25
CA SER A 15 -6.89 6.52 7.21
C SER A 15 -5.73 5.73 7.78
N ALA A 16 -6.05 4.71 8.58
CA ALA A 16 -5.07 3.74 9.05
C ALA A 16 -5.66 2.33 8.87
N LEU A 17 -4.89 1.43 8.26
CA LEU A 17 -5.24 0.03 8.06
C LEU A 17 -4.12 -0.85 8.63
N LEU A 18 -4.50 -1.76 9.52
CA LEU A 18 -3.64 -2.85 9.98
C LEU A 18 -4.34 -4.16 9.65
N ASP A 19 -3.79 -4.94 8.75
CA ASP A 19 -4.40 -6.18 8.29
C ASP A 19 -3.40 -7.32 8.19
N THR A 20 -3.88 -8.54 8.55
CA THR A 20 -3.10 -9.76 8.43
C THR A 20 -3.93 -10.84 7.77
N THR A 21 -3.49 -11.31 6.61
CA THR A 21 -4.09 -12.39 5.86
C THR A 21 -3.18 -13.62 5.88
N SER A 22 -3.72 -14.79 6.25
CA SER A 22 -2.93 -16.02 6.33
C SER A 22 -3.69 -17.21 5.74
N ALA A 23 -2.97 -18.03 4.97
CA ALA A 23 -3.41 -19.35 4.51
C ALA A 23 -2.32 -20.37 4.90
N PHE A 24 -2.72 -21.53 5.46
CA PHE A 24 -1.73 -22.46 5.96
C PHE A 24 -2.21 -23.91 6.03
N ILE A 25 -1.26 -24.85 6.06
CA ILE A 25 -1.45 -26.22 6.52
C ILE A 25 -0.96 -26.32 7.95
N ASP A 26 -1.76 -26.94 8.82
CA ASP A 26 -1.42 -27.11 10.23
C ASP A 26 -0.37 -28.19 10.46
N SER A 27 0.26 -28.15 11.65
CA SER A 27 1.32 -29.10 12.02
C SER A 27 0.82 -30.54 12.08
N ASN A 28 1.74 -31.50 11.89
CA ASN A 28 1.48 -32.94 11.95
C ASN A 28 0.42 -33.42 10.94
N THR A 29 0.36 -32.78 9.78
CA THR A 29 -0.57 -33.12 8.71
C THR A 29 0.11 -33.99 7.66
N ASN A 30 -0.59 -35.04 7.22
CA ASN A 30 -0.15 -35.88 6.10
C ASN A 30 -1.23 -35.89 5.01
N LEU A 31 -0.88 -35.48 3.80
CA LEU A 31 -1.77 -35.35 2.65
C LEU A 31 -1.26 -36.16 1.46
N ASN A 32 -2.18 -36.91 0.84
CA ASN A 32 -1.98 -37.53 -0.48
C ASN A 32 -3.13 -37.04 -1.36
N ILE A 33 -2.84 -36.13 -2.28
CA ILE A 33 -3.84 -35.42 -3.07
C ILE A 33 -3.35 -35.19 -4.50
N THR A 34 -4.23 -34.73 -5.37
CA THR A 34 -3.84 -34.47 -6.76
C THR A 34 -3.04 -33.16 -6.85
N ASN A 35 -3.57 -32.07 -6.30
CA ASN A 35 -2.95 -30.75 -6.31
C ASN A 35 -3.03 -30.10 -4.93
N LEU A 36 -2.02 -29.33 -4.57
CA LEU A 36 -2.08 -28.44 -3.41
C LEU A 36 -1.96 -26.99 -3.85
N ASN A 37 -2.89 -26.16 -3.40
CA ASN A 37 -2.80 -24.70 -3.57
C ASN A 37 -3.04 -24.01 -2.23
N ILE A 38 -2.01 -23.29 -1.73
CA ILE A 38 -2.09 -22.43 -0.54
C ILE A 38 -1.93 -21.00 -1.00
N LEU A 39 -3.02 -20.25 -1.07
CA LEU A 39 -3.03 -18.85 -1.48
C LEU A 39 -3.46 -17.95 -0.32
N ALA A 40 -2.53 -17.11 0.14
CA ALA A 40 -2.85 -15.95 0.97
C ALA A 40 -2.77 -14.70 0.09
N GLN A 41 -3.88 -13.98 -0.03
CA GLN A 41 -3.94 -12.75 -0.82
C GLN A 41 -4.53 -11.61 0.00
N ASN A 42 -3.81 -10.51 0.07
CA ASN A 42 -4.28 -9.25 0.61
C ASN A 42 -4.32 -8.22 -0.51
N ALA A 43 -5.46 -7.55 -0.67
CA ALA A 43 -5.65 -6.51 -1.68
C ALA A 43 -6.27 -5.27 -1.02
N ASN A 44 -5.57 -4.16 -1.07
CA ASN A 44 -6.02 -2.86 -0.58
C ASN A 44 -6.19 -1.91 -1.76
N ASP A 45 -7.32 -1.22 -1.78
CA ASP A 45 -7.60 -0.11 -2.68
C ASP A 45 -8.12 1.06 -1.86
N LEU A 46 -7.30 2.10 -1.73
CA LEU A 46 -7.60 3.26 -0.91
C LEU A 46 -7.55 4.54 -1.72
N ASN A 47 -8.69 5.24 -1.79
CA ASN A 47 -8.81 6.54 -2.40
C ASN A 47 -9.20 7.59 -1.35
N ILE A 48 -8.31 8.56 -1.13
CA ILE A 48 -8.58 9.71 -0.27
C ILE A 48 -8.60 10.97 -1.13
N ASN A 49 -9.76 11.65 -1.15
CA ASN A 49 -9.89 12.96 -1.78
C ASN A 49 -10.27 13.98 -0.71
N VAL A 50 -9.44 15.01 -0.60
CA VAL A 50 -9.63 16.10 0.37
C VAL A 50 -9.65 17.42 -0.37
N THR A 51 -10.67 18.23 -0.15
CA THR A 51 -10.78 19.57 -0.73
C THR A 51 -10.97 20.59 0.38
N GLY A 52 -10.09 21.56 0.46
CA GLY A 52 -10.20 22.74 1.32
C GLY A 52 -10.32 24.00 0.48
N ALA A 53 -11.32 24.83 0.77
CA ALA A 53 -11.50 26.10 0.08
C ALA A 53 -11.80 27.22 1.09
N SER A 54 -11.21 28.40 0.89
CA SER A 54 -11.47 29.59 1.71
C SER A 54 -11.49 30.84 0.83
N ILE A 55 -12.50 31.70 1.03
CA ILE A 55 -12.63 32.97 0.34
C ILE A 55 -12.99 34.03 1.37
N ALA A 56 -12.11 35.03 1.57
CA ALA A 56 -12.33 36.16 2.47
C ALA A 56 -11.38 37.34 2.15
N GLY A 57 -11.52 38.46 2.77
CA GLY A 57 -10.57 39.59 2.66
C GLY A 57 -9.14 39.15 3.05
N ALA A 58 -9.01 38.34 4.11
CA ALA A 58 -7.83 37.57 4.45
C ALA A 58 -8.26 36.11 4.61
N ALA A 59 -7.72 35.19 3.80
CA ALA A 59 -8.15 33.80 3.74
C ALA A 59 -6.98 32.82 3.87
N VAL A 60 -7.16 31.76 4.68
CA VAL A 60 -6.23 30.65 4.76
C VAL A 60 -7.02 29.35 4.54
N GLY A 61 -6.65 28.58 3.52
CA GLY A 61 -7.20 27.26 3.24
C GLY A 61 -6.16 26.19 3.49
N VAL A 62 -6.48 25.21 4.34
CA VAL A 62 -5.61 24.07 4.60
C VAL A 62 -6.37 22.77 4.33
N ALA A 63 -5.73 21.84 3.64
CA ALA A 63 -6.25 20.51 3.39
C ALA A 63 -5.17 19.47 3.65
N SER A 64 -5.52 18.37 4.31
CA SER A 64 -4.56 17.29 4.60
C SER A 64 -5.19 15.93 4.37
N GLY A 65 -4.47 15.07 3.65
CA GLY A 65 -4.79 13.65 3.47
C GLY A 65 -3.62 12.78 3.94
N VAL A 66 -3.88 11.87 4.85
CA VAL A 66 -2.87 10.96 5.40
C VAL A 66 -3.36 9.52 5.33
N SER A 67 -2.52 8.63 4.83
CA SER A 67 -2.75 7.19 4.81
C SER A 67 -1.59 6.45 5.47
N ASN A 68 -1.93 5.56 6.40
CA ASN A 68 -0.98 4.61 7.00
C ASN A 68 -1.52 3.20 6.80
N VAL A 69 -0.84 2.39 5.98
CA VAL A 69 -1.23 1.01 5.69
C VAL A 69 -0.13 0.06 6.12
N TYR A 70 -0.49 -0.87 6.98
CA TYR A 70 0.40 -1.93 7.47
C TYR A 70 -0.24 -3.27 7.17
N THR A 71 0.31 -4.03 6.25
CA THR A 71 -0.23 -5.33 5.87
C THR A 71 0.78 -6.45 6.04
N THR A 72 0.27 -7.62 6.47
CA THR A 72 1.07 -8.84 6.53
C THR A 72 0.30 -9.96 5.82
N THR A 73 0.92 -10.56 4.81
CA THR A 73 0.34 -11.65 4.05
C THR A 73 1.23 -12.88 4.18
N ASN A 74 0.67 -13.97 4.68
CA ASN A 74 1.43 -15.18 4.98
C ASN A 74 0.80 -16.41 4.32
N ALA A 75 1.52 -17.08 3.44
CA ALA A 75 1.23 -18.46 3.03
C ALA A 75 2.27 -19.38 3.69
N PHE A 76 1.84 -20.37 4.45
CA PHE A 76 2.80 -21.20 5.15
C PHE A 76 2.38 -22.65 5.38
N VAL A 77 3.37 -23.50 5.47
CA VAL A 77 3.24 -24.90 5.92
C VAL A 77 3.92 -25.01 7.26
N LYS A 78 3.18 -25.44 8.29
CA LYS A 78 3.69 -25.61 9.66
C LYS A 78 4.61 -26.82 9.78
N ASN A 79 5.08 -27.09 11.00
CA ASN A 79 6.05 -28.14 11.27
C ASN A 79 5.48 -29.56 11.08
N ASN A 80 6.34 -30.52 10.74
CA ASN A 80 6.01 -31.94 10.65
C ASN A 80 4.85 -32.21 9.65
N VAL A 81 4.88 -31.58 8.50
CA VAL A 81 3.90 -31.79 7.43
C VAL A 81 4.52 -32.62 6.32
N SER A 82 3.77 -33.60 5.84
CA SER A 82 4.13 -34.39 4.66
C SER A 82 3.03 -34.29 3.61
N VAL A 83 3.38 -33.82 2.43
CA VAL A 83 2.46 -33.69 1.29
C VAL A 83 3.03 -34.46 0.10
N ASN A 84 2.20 -35.31 -0.49
CA ASN A 84 2.47 -35.95 -1.76
C ASN A 84 1.37 -35.59 -2.74
N THR A 85 1.73 -34.98 -3.88
CA THR A 85 0.78 -34.70 -4.95
C THR A 85 1.12 -35.47 -6.21
N THR A 86 0.09 -35.86 -6.94
CA THR A 86 0.25 -36.47 -8.27
C THR A 86 0.41 -35.44 -9.39
N GLU A 87 0.22 -34.16 -9.08
CA GLU A 87 0.45 -33.06 -9.98
C GLU A 87 1.31 -31.98 -9.32
N GLN A 88 0.77 -30.81 -8.99
CA GLN A 88 1.57 -29.65 -8.58
C GLN A 88 1.33 -29.21 -7.13
N ILE A 89 2.30 -28.47 -6.61
CA ILE A 89 2.20 -27.75 -5.34
C ILE A 89 2.45 -26.26 -5.59
N ASP A 90 1.48 -25.42 -5.23
CA ASP A 90 1.59 -23.95 -5.28
C ASP A 90 1.37 -23.35 -3.90
N ILE A 91 2.37 -22.65 -3.39
CA ILE A 91 2.30 -21.92 -2.12
C ILE A 91 2.61 -20.46 -2.41
N LYS A 92 1.59 -19.60 -2.32
CA LYS A 92 1.72 -18.20 -2.74
C LYS A 92 1.18 -17.22 -1.70
N ALA A 93 2.03 -16.30 -1.28
CA ALA A 93 1.62 -15.08 -0.59
C ALA A 93 1.62 -13.91 -1.58
N SER A 94 0.52 -13.18 -1.67
CA SER A 94 0.36 -12.05 -2.60
C SER A 94 -0.19 -10.82 -1.89
N SER A 95 0.52 -9.71 -1.96
CA SER A 95 0.06 -8.42 -1.44
C SER A 95 -0.10 -7.42 -2.57
N ILE A 96 -1.30 -6.85 -2.70
CA ILE A 96 -1.64 -5.80 -3.67
C ILE A 96 -2.02 -4.56 -2.88
N ASP A 97 -1.43 -3.41 -3.22
CA ASP A 97 -1.69 -2.17 -2.49
C ASP A 97 -1.77 -0.99 -3.45
N ASN A 98 -2.98 -0.52 -3.70
CA ASN A 98 -3.26 0.65 -4.50
C ASN A 98 -3.73 1.78 -3.58
N GLN A 99 -2.97 2.85 -3.51
CA GLN A 99 -3.32 4.01 -2.71
C GLN A 99 -3.22 5.28 -3.53
N ASN A 100 -4.27 6.09 -3.47
CA ASN A 100 -4.30 7.39 -4.11
C ASN A 100 -4.79 8.43 -3.12
N ILE A 101 -3.97 9.45 -2.89
CA ILE A 101 -4.36 10.64 -2.12
C ILE A 101 -4.32 11.84 -3.05
N LEU A 102 -5.45 12.51 -3.17
CA LEU A 102 -5.59 13.78 -3.84
C LEU A 102 -6.02 14.85 -2.83
N VAL A 103 -5.18 15.84 -2.65
CA VAL A 103 -5.46 16.98 -1.80
C VAL A 103 -5.56 18.24 -2.68
N ASN A 104 -6.69 18.92 -2.62
CA ASN A 104 -6.93 20.16 -3.31
C ASN A 104 -7.12 21.28 -2.28
N SER A 105 -6.34 22.35 -2.39
CA SER A 105 -6.49 23.53 -1.56
C SER A 105 -6.70 24.77 -2.44
N ALA A 106 -7.75 25.53 -2.20
CA ALA A 106 -8.03 26.74 -2.94
C ALA A 106 -8.27 27.92 -1.99
N THR A 107 -7.73 29.07 -2.32
CA THR A 107 -7.93 30.30 -1.55
C THR A 107 -8.11 31.51 -2.44
N GLY A 108 -8.95 32.47 -2.00
CA GLY A 108 -9.17 33.73 -2.69
C GLY A 108 -9.38 34.86 -1.71
N GLY A 109 -8.89 36.09 -2.05
CA GLY A 109 -9.05 37.26 -1.20
C GLY A 109 -8.05 38.36 -1.52
N VAL A 110 -7.90 39.34 -0.63
CA VAL A 110 -6.87 40.39 -0.75
C VAL A 110 -5.50 39.81 -0.33
N VAL A 111 -5.50 39.06 0.76
CA VAL A 111 -4.36 38.23 1.21
C VAL A 111 -4.83 36.81 1.34
N ALA A 112 -4.14 35.85 0.73
CA ALA A 112 -4.52 34.44 0.77
C ALA A 112 -3.33 33.51 1.08
N GLY A 113 -3.59 32.48 1.87
CA GLY A 113 -2.66 31.40 2.13
C GLY A 113 -3.28 30.03 1.76
N ALA A 114 -2.61 29.24 0.94
CA ALA A 114 -3.03 27.89 0.60
C ALA A 114 -2.04 26.88 1.18
N GLY A 115 -2.51 25.89 1.92
CA GLY A 115 -1.69 24.82 2.44
C GLY A 115 -2.26 23.44 2.09
N GLY A 116 -1.41 22.53 1.68
CA GLY A 116 -1.83 21.15 1.39
C GLY A 116 -0.77 20.14 1.78
N VAL A 117 -1.19 19.04 2.40
CA VAL A 117 -0.32 17.93 2.73
C VAL A 117 -0.96 16.63 2.28
N ALA A 118 -0.24 15.81 1.51
CA ALA A 118 -0.62 14.45 1.17
C ALA A 118 0.50 13.49 1.58
N SER A 119 0.25 12.63 2.55
CA SER A 119 1.25 11.69 3.04
C SER A 119 0.74 10.25 2.98
N ILE A 120 1.52 9.36 2.38
CA ILE A 120 1.25 7.93 2.33
C ILE A 120 2.43 7.17 2.94
N ASN A 121 2.14 6.34 3.91
CA ASN A 121 3.07 5.38 4.47
C ASN A 121 2.49 3.96 4.28
N SER A 122 3.08 3.20 3.37
CA SER A 122 2.70 1.82 3.07
C SER A 122 3.79 0.87 3.53
N ASN A 123 3.48 0.03 4.51
CA ASN A 123 4.40 -0.98 5.03
C ASN A 123 3.82 -2.38 4.81
N LYS A 124 4.48 -3.18 3.98
CA LYS A 124 4.01 -4.50 3.55
C LYS A 124 4.99 -5.59 3.91
N LYS A 125 4.46 -6.69 4.48
CA LYS A 125 5.21 -7.94 4.70
C LYS A 125 4.51 -9.06 3.95
N THR A 126 5.23 -9.74 3.04
CA THR A 126 4.68 -10.85 2.25
C THR A 126 5.60 -12.04 2.42
N ASN A 127 5.11 -13.09 3.05
CA ASN A 127 5.94 -14.23 3.43
C ASN A 127 5.34 -15.53 2.91
N ALA A 128 6.19 -16.37 2.29
CA ALA A 128 5.89 -17.76 1.99
C ALA A 128 6.87 -18.62 2.80
N ASN A 129 6.39 -19.35 3.82
CA ASN A 129 7.24 -20.02 4.78
C ASN A 129 6.94 -21.52 4.83
N ILE A 130 7.97 -22.35 4.77
CA ILE A 130 7.89 -23.78 5.03
C ILE A 130 8.67 -24.03 6.32
N LEU A 131 7.96 -24.46 7.38
CA LEU A 131 8.56 -24.66 8.67
C LEU A 131 9.24 -26.04 8.78
N ALA A 132 9.88 -26.27 9.92
CA ALA A 132 10.80 -27.39 10.11
C ALA A 132 10.15 -28.78 9.93
N SER A 133 10.96 -29.76 9.52
CA SER A 133 10.58 -31.17 9.35
C SER A 133 9.41 -31.37 8.38
N THR A 134 9.38 -30.57 7.30
CA THR A 134 8.34 -30.61 6.28
C THR A 134 8.85 -31.25 4.99
N ILE A 135 8.05 -32.14 4.42
CA ILE A 135 8.35 -32.83 3.17
C ILE A 135 7.24 -32.49 2.17
N LEU A 136 7.61 -31.91 1.04
CA LEU A 136 6.71 -31.60 -0.06
C LEU A 136 7.19 -32.32 -1.32
N ASN A 137 6.41 -33.28 -1.79
CA ASN A 137 6.68 -34.06 -2.99
C ASN A 137 5.61 -33.76 -4.03
N ALA A 138 5.99 -33.23 -5.17
CA ALA A 138 5.15 -33.03 -6.33
C ALA A 138 5.60 -33.95 -7.48
N THR A 139 4.69 -34.42 -8.33
CA THR A 139 5.08 -35.04 -9.60
C THR A 139 5.52 -33.96 -10.59
N ASN A 140 4.71 -32.92 -10.76
CA ASN A 140 5.01 -31.77 -11.62
C ASN A 140 5.68 -30.64 -10.82
N ASP A 141 5.32 -29.40 -11.07
CA ASP A 141 5.98 -28.23 -10.49
C ASP A 141 5.67 -28.04 -8.99
N LEU A 142 6.67 -27.58 -8.25
CA LEU A 142 6.56 -27.11 -6.88
C LEU A 142 6.96 -25.63 -6.84
N ASN A 143 5.98 -24.75 -6.63
CA ASN A 143 6.17 -23.32 -6.67
C ASN A 143 5.94 -22.70 -5.28
N ILE A 144 6.91 -21.93 -4.80
CA ILE A 144 6.81 -21.15 -3.56
C ILE A 144 7.08 -19.70 -3.90
N GLN A 145 6.07 -18.84 -3.73
CA GLN A 145 6.15 -17.45 -4.18
C GLN A 145 5.73 -16.45 -3.10
N ALA A 146 6.48 -15.35 -3.02
CA ALA A 146 6.09 -14.17 -2.25
C ALA A 146 6.10 -12.94 -3.18
N VAL A 147 4.91 -12.45 -3.53
CA VAL A 147 4.70 -11.40 -4.55
C VAL A 147 4.12 -10.15 -3.91
N SER A 148 4.68 -8.99 -4.23
CA SER A 148 4.15 -7.69 -3.80
C SER A 148 3.99 -6.78 -5.00
N VAL A 149 2.78 -6.25 -5.20
CA VAL A 149 2.45 -5.31 -6.26
C VAL A 149 1.82 -4.07 -5.65
N GLY A 150 2.11 -2.89 -6.19
CA GLY A 150 1.49 -1.68 -5.68
C GLY A 150 1.62 -0.49 -6.59
N ASN A 151 0.62 0.38 -6.51
CA ASN A 151 0.60 1.69 -7.14
C ASN A 151 0.18 2.71 -6.09
N VAL A 152 1.12 3.54 -5.66
CA VAL A 152 0.92 4.48 -4.56
C VAL A 152 1.21 5.89 -5.05
N THR A 153 0.18 6.74 -5.02
CA THR A 153 0.28 8.11 -5.54
C THR A 153 -0.21 9.12 -4.50
N SER A 154 0.61 10.08 -4.16
CA SER A 154 0.22 11.27 -3.39
C SER A 154 0.28 12.51 -4.26
N LYS A 155 -0.80 13.28 -4.29
CA LYS A 155 -0.88 14.51 -5.07
C LYS A 155 -1.47 15.65 -4.25
N VAL A 156 -0.82 16.81 -4.30
CA VAL A 156 -1.32 18.04 -3.73
C VAL A 156 -1.39 19.10 -4.82
N ASP A 157 -2.56 19.66 -5.01
CA ASP A 157 -2.79 20.80 -5.90
C ASP A 157 -3.26 22.00 -5.06
N GLY A 158 -2.54 23.09 -5.13
CA GLY A 158 -2.87 24.36 -4.48
C GLY A 158 -3.16 25.48 -5.48
N LEU A 159 -4.26 26.19 -5.30
CA LEU A 159 -4.63 27.36 -6.07
C LEU A 159 -4.85 28.55 -5.15
N GLY A 160 -4.09 29.61 -5.33
CA GLY A 160 -4.28 30.88 -4.65
C GLY A 160 -4.52 32.02 -5.66
N ALA A 161 -5.59 32.76 -5.44
CA ALA A 161 -5.91 33.97 -6.25
C ALA A 161 -6.12 35.16 -5.31
N SER A 162 -5.12 36.05 -5.23
CA SER A 162 -5.19 37.23 -4.31
C SER A 162 -4.19 38.30 -4.70
N GLY A 163 -4.26 39.45 -4.02
CA GLY A 163 -3.23 40.48 -4.12
C GLY A 163 -1.87 39.99 -3.60
N LEU A 164 -1.87 39.20 -2.53
CA LEU A 164 -0.69 38.54 -1.97
C LEU A 164 -1.03 37.09 -1.66
N THR A 165 -0.36 36.14 -2.29
CA THR A 165 -0.56 34.69 -2.07
C THR A 165 0.70 34.07 -1.51
N VAL A 166 0.54 33.26 -0.44
CA VAL A 166 1.57 32.38 0.11
C VAL A 166 1.02 30.96 0.14
N GLY A 167 1.77 30.00 -0.40
CA GLY A 167 1.35 28.59 -0.44
C GLY A 167 2.46 27.64 -0.01
N VAL A 168 2.09 26.63 0.78
CA VAL A 168 2.96 25.50 1.14
C VAL A 168 2.26 24.21 0.76
N MET A 169 2.85 23.45 -0.17
CA MET A 169 2.34 22.17 -0.65
C MET A 169 3.37 21.09 -0.40
N ASP A 170 2.96 20.04 0.26
CA ASP A 170 3.84 18.89 0.56
C ASP A 170 3.16 17.60 0.13
N ALA A 171 3.89 16.76 -0.60
CA ALA A 171 3.43 15.45 -1.02
C ALA A 171 4.52 14.41 -0.77
N GLU A 172 4.23 13.45 0.10
CA GLU A 172 5.16 12.42 0.49
C GLU A 172 4.57 11.02 0.24
N THR A 173 5.40 10.11 -0.28
CA THR A 173 5.05 8.70 -0.43
C THR A 173 6.20 7.84 0.06
N LEU A 174 5.96 7.08 1.12
CA LEU A 174 6.90 6.12 1.69
C LEU A 174 6.36 4.70 1.50
N ILE A 175 7.08 3.87 0.75
CA ILE A 175 6.78 2.45 0.59
C ILE A 175 7.88 1.62 1.26
N GLN A 176 7.53 0.86 2.26
CA GLN A 176 8.38 -0.13 2.90
C GLN A 176 7.83 -1.52 2.61
N LYS A 177 8.65 -2.40 2.05
CA LYS A 177 8.24 -3.76 1.69
C LYS A 177 9.27 -4.79 2.14
N LYS A 178 8.78 -5.86 2.72
CA LYS A 178 9.58 -7.03 3.04
C LYS A 178 8.92 -8.26 2.44
N LYS A 179 9.64 -8.94 1.57
CA LYS A 179 9.24 -10.25 1.02
C LYS A 179 10.21 -11.30 1.51
N LYS A 180 9.70 -12.44 1.89
CA LYS A 180 10.52 -13.52 2.40
C LYS A 180 9.95 -14.86 1.96
N ILE A 181 10.82 -15.73 1.46
CA ILE A 181 10.63 -17.18 1.48
C ILE A 181 11.55 -17.72 2.57
N TYR A 182 11.01 -18.50 3.46
CA TYR A 182 11.76 -19.13 4.53
C TYR A 182 11.57 -20.63 4.49
N LEU A 183 12.68 -21.36 4.51
CA LEU A 183 12.71 -22.80 4.67
C LEU A 183 13.34 -23.08 6.03
N GLY A 184 12.60 -23.81 6.87
CA GLY A 184 13.08 -24.24 8.19
C GLY A 184 14.05 -25.41 8.10
N ASP A 185 14.48 -25.90 9.24
CA ASP A 185 15.40 -27.03 9.33
C ASP A 185 14.73 -28.33 8.85
N ALA A 186 15.50 -29.19 8.19
CA ALA A 186 15.04 -30.49 7.68
C ALA A 186 13.81 -30.39 6.75
N VAL A 187 13.73 -29.33 5.94
CA VAL A 187 12.74 -29.21 4.85
C VAL A 187 13.24 -29.94 3.61
N SER A 188 12.38 -30.77 3.02
CA SER A 188 12.63 -31.44 1.76
C SER A 188 11.59 -31.01 0.72
N LEU A 189 12.06 -30.50 -0.42
CA LEU A 189 11.23 -30.07 -1.55
C LEU A 189 11.64 -30.89 -2.77
N ASN A 190 10.73 -31.71 -3.28
CA ASN A 190 10.99 -32.61 -4.42
C ASN A 190 9.95 -32.39 -5.52
N SER A 191 10.42 -32.39 -6.75
CA SER A 191 9.61 -32.54 -7.96
C SER A 191 10.20 -33.64 -8.79
N SER A 192 9.40 -34.63 -9.22
CA SER A 192 9.91 -35.78 -9.96
C SER A 192 10.00 -35.56 -11.47
N GLU A 193 9.10 -34.77 -12.03
CA GLU A 193 9.00 -34.50 -13.48
C GLU A 193 9.02 -33.04 -13.86
N GLY A 194 8.88 -32.13 -12.87
CA GLY A 194 8.86 -30.68 -13.07
C GLY A 194 10.03 -29.96 -12.40
N ASN A 195 9.76 -28.74 -11.96
CA ASN A 195 10.75 -27.85 -11.35
C ASN A 195 10.38 -27.48 -9.93
N VAL A 196 11.37 -27.17 -9.10
CA VAL A 196 11.18 -26.50 -7.82
C VAL A 196 11.55 -25.03 -7.99
N LEU A 197 10.55 -24.14 -7.86
CA LEU A 197 10.71 -22.68 -8.02
C LEU A 197 10.47 -21.97 -6.68
N LEU A 198 11.48 -21.24 -6.21
CA LEU A 198 11.37 -20.31 -5.08
C LEU A 198 11.56 -18.90 -5.60
N GLN A 199 10.51 -18.08 -5.57
CA GLN A 199 10.56 -16.75 -6.20
C GLN A 199 9.97 -15.68 -5.30
N THR A 200 10.71 -14.59 -5.13
CA THR A 200 10.16 -13.33 -4.61
C THR A 200 10.09 -12.29 -5.73
N ASP A 201 8.93 -11.68 -5.93
CA ASP A 201 8.74 -10.65 -6.96
C ASP A 201 8.13 -9.38 -6.39
N SER A 202 8.43 -8.24 -7.03
CA SER A 202 7.91 -6.94 -6.65
C SER A 202 7.74 -6.03 -7.83
N GLN A 203 6.54 -5.51 -7.98
CA GLN A 203 6.20 -4.48 -8.95
C GLN A 203 5.52 -3.33 -8.21
N GLU A 204 6.31 -2.33 -7.86
CA GLU A 204 5.84 -1.20 -7.07
C GLU A 204 6.11 0.11 -7.79
N PHE A 205 5.08 0.93 -7.88
CA PHE A 205 5.17 2.29 -8.38
C PHE A 205 4.83 3.27 -7.26
N ALA A 206 5.68 4.28 -7.07
CA ALA A 206 5.46 5.35 -6.11
C ALA A 206 5.60 6.71 -6.79
N GLN A 207 4.64 7.58 -6.59
CA GLN A 207 4.68 8.94 -7.12
C GLN A 207 4.21 9.93 -6.05
N SER A 208 4.99 11.01 -5.89
CA SER A 208 4.59 12.19 -5.13
C SER A 208 4.62 13.42 -6.02
N LYS A 209 3.59 14.24 -5.97
CA LYS A 209 3.51 15.46 -6.75
C LYS A 209 2.85 16.59 -5.97
N ALA A 210 3.57 17.71 -5.83
CA ALA A 210 3.04 18.92 -5.25
C ALA A 210 3.05 20.05 -6.30
N ASN A 211 1.90 20.66 -6.54
CA ASN A 211 1.76 21.79 -7.45
C ASN A 211 1.18 22.98 -6.67
N ALA A 212 1.80 24.12 -6.79
CA ALA A 212 1.26 25.38 -6.29
C ALA A 212 1.10 26.36 -7.46
N LEU A 213 -0.10 26.91 -7.60
CA LEU A 213 -0.38 27.98 -8.56
C LEU A 213 -0.86 29.21 -7.81
N ALA A 214 -0.12 30.30 -7.93
CA ALA A 214 -0.46 31.59 -7.36
C ALA A 214 -0.75 32.60 -8.47
N GLY A 215 -1.95 33.17 -8.46
CA GLY A 215 -2.32 34.30 -9.32
C GLY A 215 -2.34 35.60 -8.49
N SER A 216 -1.57 36.61 -8.87
CA SER A 216 -1.61 37.92 -8.25
C SER A 216 -2.35 38.90 -9.15
N LEU A 217 -3.26 39.68 -8.55
CA LEU A 217 -3.98 40.76 -9.24
C LEU A 217 -3.16 42.09 -9.32
N ILE A 218 -2.01 42.14 -8.69
CA ILE A 218 -1.06 43.24 -8.83
C ILE A 218 -0.07 42.88 -9.95
N GLY A 219 -0.55 42.91 -11.16
CA GLY A 219 0.27 43.05 -12.34
C GLY A 219 0.37 44.53 -12.69
N GLY A 220 1.44 45.13 -12.32
CA GLY A 220 1.83 46.40 -12.85
C GLY A 220 2.66 46.21 -14.11
#